data_b4436f96171a0bf2f6a1e72da8d0d8a4
#
_entry.id   b4436f96171a0bf2f6a1e72da8d0d8a4
#
_cell.length_a   1.000
_cell.length_b   1.000
_cell.length_c   1.000
_cell.angle_alpha   90.00
_cell.angle_beta   90.00
_cell.angle_gamma   90.00
#
_symmetry.space_group_name_H-M   'P 1'
#
loop_
_entity.id
_entity.type
_entity.pdbx_description
1 polymer ?
#
loop_
_entity_poly.entity_id
_entity_poly.type
_entity_poly.pdbx_seq_one_letter_code
_entity_poly.pdbx_strand_id
1 'polypeptide(L)' 'MIPEGSDPVDTLLDEMIAAQRQRVIDLARRIEPALGPDDLLQPHDHPGLAKNPDFNFEDGILAGYLAVRAARRASRVR' A
#
# COMPACT_ATOMS: atom_id res chain seq x y z
N MET A 1 -3.26 18.33 -12.60
CA MET A 1 -2.26 18.53 -13.68
C MET A 1 -1.01 17.71 -13.38
N ILE A 2 -0.49 17.00 -14.38
CA ILE A 2 0.73 16.22 -14.23
C ILE A 2 1.91 17.18 -14.45
N PRO A 3 2.87 17.25 -13.51
CA PRO A 3 4.04 18.12 -13.68
C PRO A 3 4.85 17.74 -14.94
N GLU A 4 5.50 18.72 -15.51
CA GLU A 4 6.38 18.50 -16.65
C GLU A 4 7.46 17.48 -16.29
N GLY A 5 7.67 16.49 -17.16
CA GLY A 5 8.63 15.41 -16.94
C GLY A 5 8.08 14.23 -16.17
N SER A 6 6.83 14.28 -15.69
CA SER A 6 6.20 13.15 -15.02
C SER A 6 5.60 12.17 -16.02
N ASP A 7 5.81 10.88 -15.77
CA ASP A 7 5.20 9.81 -16.57
C ASP A 7 3.76 9.62 -16.13
N PRO A 8 2.77 9.63 -17.05
CA PRO A 8 1.37 9.38 -16.69
C PRO A 8 1.12 8.04 -16.01
N VAL A 9 1.89 7.01 -16.36
CA VAL A 9 1.77 5.69 -15.73
C VAL A 9 2.20 5.76 -14.27
N ASP A 10 3.27 6.48 -13.97
CA ASP A 10 3.73 6.63 -12.59
C ASP A 10 2.74 7.44 -11.76
N THR A 11 2.14 8.46 -12.34
CA THR A 11 1.10 9.25 -11.66
C THR A 11 -0.11 8.37 -11.34
N LEU A 12 -0.56 7.57 -12.31
CA LEU A 12 -1.66 6.63 -12.10
C LEU A 12 -1.30 5.61 -11.03
N LEU A 13 -0.09 5.06 -11.07
CA LEU A 13 0.37 4.07 -10.11
C LEU A 13 0.41 4.66 -8.70
N ASP A 14 0.88 5.90 -8.53
CA ASP A 14 0.89 6.57 -7.24
C ASP A 14 -0.53 6.76 -6.69
N GLU A 15 -1.50 7.08 -7.55
CA GLU A 15 -2.91 7.19 -7.17
C GLU A 15 -3.47 5.83 -6.73
N MET A 16 -3.13 4.76 -7.45
CA MET A 16 -3.56 3.40 -7.11
C MET A 16 -2.98 2.96 -5.77
N ILE A 17 -1.70 3.28 -5.53
CA ILE A 17 -1.04 2.97 -4.25
C ILE A 17 -1.72 3.73 -3.11
N ALA A 18 -2.00 5.01 -3.29
CA ALA A 18 -2.65 5.81 -2.24
C ALA A 18 -4.05 5.26 -1.93
N ALA A 19 -4.84 4.92 -2.94
CA ALA A 19 -6.17 4.35 -2.75
C ALA A 19 -6.11 2.99 -2.06
N GLN A 20 -5.17 2.13 -2.47
CA GLN A 20 -5.03 0.80 -1.87
C GLN A 20 -4.52 0.87 -0.44
N ARG A 21 -3.60 1.80 -0.17
CA ARG A 21 -3.11 2.04 1.19
C ARG A 21 -4.24 2.45 2.12
N GLN A 22 -5.13 3.30 1.64
CA GLN A 22 -6.30 3.70 2.42
C GLN A 22 -7.24 2.53 2.70
N ARG A 23 -7.43 1.64 1.72
CA ARG A 23 -8.23 0.42 1.92
C ARG A 23 -7.65 -0.47 3.00
N VAL A 24 -6.33 -0.66 3.00
CA VAL A 24 -5.62 -1.45 4.02
C VAL A 24 -5.84 -0.82 5.40
N ILE A 25 -5.69 0.49 5.51
CA ILE A 25 -5.86 1.23 6.77
C ILE A 25 -7.30 1.08 7.27
N ASP A 26 -8.28 1.31 6.40
CA ASP A 26 -9.70 1.25 6.77
C ASP A 26 -10.08 -0.16 7.24
N LEU A 27 -9.60 -1.19 6.55
CA LEU A 27 -9.85 -2.57 6.93
C LEU A 27 -9.20 -2.91 8.27
N ALA A 28 -7.94 -2.50 8.46
CA ALA A 28 -7.22 -2.73 9.71
C ALA A 28 -7.97 -2.11 10.91
N ARG A 29 -8.49 -0.90 10.73
CA ARG A 29 -9.25 -0.22 11.78
C ARG A 29 -10.60 -0.87 12.08
N ARG A 30 -11.20 -1.53 11.09
CA ARG A 30 -12.42 -2.31 11.33
C ARG A 30 -12.14 -3.57 12.12
N ILE A 31 -10.99 -4.18 11.89
CA ILE A 31 -10.57 -5.40 12.61
C ILE A 31 -10.10 -5.04 14.03
N GLU A 32 -9.30 -4.00 14.15
CA GLU A 32 -8.76 -3.51 15.43
C GLU A 32 -8.90 -1.99 15.54
N PRO A 33 -10.04 -1.49 16.07
CA PRO A 33 -10.30 -0.05 16.12
C PRO A 33 -9.30 0.78 16.91
N ALA A 34 -8.55 0.17 17.82
CA ALA A 34 -7.57 0.86 18.65
C ALA A 34 -6.23 1.14 17.93
N LEU A 35 -6.06 0.66 16.70
CA LEU A 35 -4.81 0.85 15.98
C LEU A 35 -4.56 2.32 15.64
N GLY A 36 -3.33 2.79 15.93
CA GLY A 36 -2.83 4.06 15.42
C GLY A 36 -2.09 3.87 14.10
N PRO A 37 -1.73 4.98 13.40
CA PRO A 37 -1.03 4.90 12.12
C PRO A 37 0.28 4.13 12.17
N ASP A 38 1.03 4.25 13.27
CA ASP A 38 2.33 3.59 13.40
C ASP A 38 2.21 2.08 13.56
N ASP A 39 1.09 1.60 14.10
CA ASP A 39 0.87 0.16 14.31
C ASP A 39 0.77 -0.59 12.99
N LEU A 40 0.37 0.08 11.91
CA LEU A 40 0.21 -0.53 10.60
C LEU A 40 1.55 -0.82 9.91
N LEU A 41 2.66 -0.26 10.42
CA LEU A 41 3.99 -0.53 9.91
C LEU A 41 4.52 -1.90 10.38
N GLN A 42 3.93 -2.44 11.44
CA GLN A 42 4.35 -3.70 12.03
C GLN A 42 3.14 -4.58 12.36
N PRO A 43 2.43 -5.07 11.31
CA PRO A 43 1.21 -5.85 11.53
C PRO A 43 1.41 -7.17 12.28
N HIS A 44 2.63 -7.72 12.32
CA HIS A 44 2.88 -8.95 13.07
C HIS A 44 2.82 -8.77 14.59
N ASP A 45 2.89 -7.53 15.07
CA ASP A 45 2.68 -7.24 16.49
C ASP A 45 1.20 -7.33 16.87
N HIS A 46 0.33 -7.46 15.86
CA HIS A 46 -1.11 -7.56 16.03
C HIS A 46 -1.62 -8.85 15.38
N PRO A 47 -1.69 -9.95 16.16
CA PRO A 47 -2.07 -11.26 15.60
C PRO A 47 -3.42 -11.24 14.87
N GLY A 48 -4.36 -10.42 15.31
CA GLY A 48 -5.66 -10.29 14.67
C GLY A 48 -5.56 -9.77 13.23
N LEU A 49 -4.57 -8.92 12.92
CA LEU A 49 -4.29 -8.48 11.57
C LEU A 49 -3.46 -9.51 10.81
N ALA A 50 -2.37 -9.97 11.41
CA ALA A 50 -1.42 -10.87 10.73
C ALA A 50 -2.07 -12.15 10.24
N LYS A 51 -3.13 -12.63 10.93
CA LYS A 51 -3.83 -13.86 10.59
C LYS A 51 -5.14 -13.64 9.85
N ASN A 52 -5.55 -12.39 9.62
CA ASN A 52 -6.80 -12.08 8.94
C ASN A 52 -6.62 -12.23 7.42
N PRO A 53 -7.38 -13.13 6.76
CA PRO A 53 -7.20 -13.35 5.33
C PRO A 53 -7.58 -12.15 4.47
N ASP A 54 -8.57 -11.37 4.86
CA ASP A 54 -8.97 -10.19 4.10
C ASP A 54 -7.91 -9.09 4.18
N PHE A 55 -7.34 -8.89 5.37
CA PHE A 55 -6.25 -7.95 5.55
C PHE A 55 -5.04 -8.37 4.71
N ASN A 56 -4.67 -9.64 4.76
CA ASN A 56 -3.52 -10.17 4.01
C ASN A 56 -3.74 -10.05 2.50
N PHE A 57 -4.96 -10.23 2.03
CA PHE A 57 -5.31 -10.06 0.62
C PHE A 57 -5.08 -8.61 0.18
N GLU A 58 -5.64 -7.65 0.89
CA GLU A 58 -5.51 -6.22 0.55
C GLU A 58 -4.07 -5.73 0.70
N ASP A 59 -3.37 -6.19 1.74
CA ASP A 59 -1.97 -5.85 1.95
C ASP A 59 -1.09 -6.43 0.84
N GLY A 60 -1.41 -7.62 0.35
CA GLY A 60 -0.73 -8.24 -0.79
C GLY A 60 -0.88 -7.46 -2.08
N ILE A 61 -2.07 -6.91 -2.34
CA ILE A 61 -2.30 -6.03 -3.49
C ILE A 61 -1.42 -4.80 -3.40
N LEU A 62 -1.36 -4.18 -2.23
CA LEU A 62 -0.50 -3.01 -2.00
C LEU A 62 0.97 -3.37 -2.24
N ALA A 63 1.42 -4.50 -1.72
CA ALA A 63 2.80 -4.96 -1.91
C ALA A 63 3.11 -5.15 -3.40
N GLY A 64 2.17 -5.67 -4.17
CA GLY A 64 2.32 -5.83 -5.61
C GLY A 64 2.46 -4.49 -6.33
N TYR A 65 1.65 -3.50 -5.99
CA TYR A 65 1.75 -2.17 -6.58
C TYR A 65 3.08 -1.50 -6.24
N LEU A 66 3.54 -1.65 -5.00
CA LEU A 66 4.83 -1.11 -4.57
C LEU A 66 5.99 -1.78 -5.31
N ALA A 67 5.88 -3.08 -5.58
CA ALA A 67 6.88 -3.81 -6.34
C ALA A 67 6.97 -3.30 -7.79
N VAL A 68 5.83 -3.03 -8.43
CA VAL A 68 5.80 -2.45 -9.76
C VAL A 68 6.46 -1.07 -9.75
N ARG A 69 6.14 -0.24 -8.78
CA ARG A 69 6.75 1.09 -8.68
C ARG A 69 8.26 1.00 -8.52
N ALA A 70 8.74 0.11 -7.67
CA ALA A 70 10.16 -0.11 -7.47
C ALA A 70 10.86 -0.58 -8.76
N ALA A 71 10.24 -1.51 -9.49
CA ALA A 71 10.77 -2.00 -10.74
C ALA A 71 10.85 -0.90 -11.81
N ARG A 72 9.83 -0.04 -11.90
CA ARG A 72 9.84 1.08 -12.84
C ARG A 72 10.96 2.07 -12.52
N ARG A 73 11.17 2.38 -11.24
CA ARG A 73 12.24 3.27 -10.80
C ARG A 73 13.62 2.69 -11.11
N ALA A 74 13.82 1.41 -10.83
CA ALA A 74 15.07 0.71 -11.12
C ALA A 74 15.36 0.69 -12.63
N SER A 75 14.33 0.51 -13.45
CA SER A 75 14.46 0.51 -14.90
C SER A 75 14.95 1.86 -15.45
N ARG A 76 14.66 2.97 -14.78
CA ARG A 76 15.07 4.30 -15.23
C ARG A 76 16.51 4.65 -14.89
N VAL A 77 17.08 3.96 -13.92
CA VAL A 77 18.43 4.26 -13.44
C VAL A 77 19.51 3.65 -14.33
N ARG A 78 19.13 2.80 -15.26
CA ARG A 78 20.05 2.15 -16.19
C ARG A 78 20.51 3.08 -17.29
#